data_796b2b6e79f1a91144b616b2737f4df2
#
_entry.id   796b2b6e79f1a91144b616b2737f4df2
#
_cell.length_a   1.000
_cell.length_b   1.000
_cell.length_c   1.000
_cell.angle_alpha   90.00
_cell.angle_beta   90.00
_cell.angle_gamma   90.00
#
_symmetry.space_group_name_H-M   'P 1'
#
loop_
_entity.id
_entity.type
_entity.pdbx_description
1 polymer ?
#
loop_
_entity_poly.entity_id
_entity_poly.type
_entity_poly.pdbx_seq_one_letter_code
_entity_poly.pdbx_strand_id
1 'polypeptide(L)'
;MKQRDMEQGSLFQRMRQIFQLEDEMDEGMQREAAGLIRNIFRYMDKDAKDIMTHRKNIVAIDGDECLEEALKFMLDENYSRFPIFREDIDEIIGIIHLREAMTCYLRKELRGTPIKELKEYIRPVTFIPETKSIDTLFKEMQAEKNHVVIVLDEYGQTSGLVTMEDILEEIVGNILDEHDEEEEMITKKPDGSYMANGLTELEDLEDMLPIVFEKEDYETLNGFLIDQLERIPAEDEQCVIDYEGYRFTILLVDNNTIQRVKIEKLS
;
A
#
# COMPACT_ATOMS: atom_id res chain seq x y z
N MET A 1 7.94 -30.19 -10.11
CA MET A 1 6.98 -29.58 -11.02
C MET A 1 5.60 -30.27 -11.01
N LYS A 2 5.47 -31.57 -11.19
CA LYS A 2 4.14 -32.25 -11.23
C LYS A 2 3.34 -32.35 -9.91
N GLN A 3 3.94 -32.13 -8.75
CA GLN A 3 3.24 -32.22 -7.46
C GLN A 3 2.56 -30.90 -7.06
N ARG A 4 3.09 -29.74 -7.47
CA ARG A 4 2.47 -28.43 -7.24
C ARG A 4 1.16 -28.24 -8.04
N ASP A 5 1.13 -28.71 -9.28
CA ASP A 5 -0.05 -28.59 -10.15
C ASP A 5 -1.25 -29.44 -9.69
N MET A 6 -0.98 -30.56 -8.97
CA MET A 6 -2.05 -31.42 -8.42
C MET A 6 -2.66 -30.85 -7.13
N GLU A 7 -1.91 -30.11 -6.33
CA GLU A 7 -2.43 -29.46 -5.11
C GLU A 7 -3.26 -28.22 -5.43
N GLN A 8 -2.88 -27.45 -6.44
CA GLN A 8 -3.67 -26.30 -6.92
C GLN A 8 -5.03 -26.72 -7.47
N GLY A 9 -5.09 -27.80 -8.26
CA GLY A 9 -6.36 -28.34 -8.77
C GLY A 9 -7.31 -28.81 -7.66
N SER A 10 -6.79 -29.37 -6.58
CA SER A 10 -7.57 -29.79 -5.40
C SER A 10 -8.11 -28.61 -4.59
N LEU A 11 -7.33 -27.52 -4.47
CA LEU A 11 -7.74 -26.30 -3.78
C LEU A 11 -8.86 -25.58 -4.56
N PHE A 12 -8.70 -25.44 -5.87
CA PHE A 12 -9.72 -24.86 -6.76
C PHE A 12 -11.04 -25.64 -6.73
N GLN A 13 -10.98 -26.97 -6.69
CA GLN A 13 -12.20 -27.80 -6.59
C GLN A 13 -12.87 -27.68 -5.22
N ARG A 14 -12.10 -27.59 -4.13
CA ARG A 14 -12.65 -27.36 -2.78
C ARG A 14 -13.24 -25.97 -2.63
N MET A 15 -12.59 -24.95 -3.21
CA MET A 15 -13.13 -23.59 -3.23
C MET A 15 -14.42 -23.53 -4.05
N ARG A 16 -14.51 -24.19 -5.21
CA ARG A 16 -15.75 -24.29 -5.99
C ARG A 16 -16.89 -24.93 -5.21
N GLN A 17 -16.62 -25.88 -4.30
CA GLN A 17 -17.63 -26.45 -3.40
C GLN A 17 -18.08 -25.48 -2.30
N ILE A 18 -17.21 -24.60 -1.83
CA ILE A 18 -17.56 -23.53 -0.88
C ILE A 18 -18.42 -22.47 -1.61
N PHE A 19 -18.14 -22.18 -2.87
CA PHE A 19 -18.92 -21.26 -3.71
C PHE A 19 -20.25 -21.84 -4.23
N GLN A 20 -20.51 -23.13 -4.11
CA GLN A 20 -21.84 -23.71 -4.37
C GLN A 20 -22.89 -23.34 -3.29
N LEU A 21 -22.53 -22.54 -2.29
CA LEU A 21 -23.44 -21.79 -1.43
C LEU A 21 -23.99 -20.51 -2.12
N GLU A 22 -23.78 -20.38 -3.43
CA GLU A 22 -24.03 -19.20 -4.27
C GLU A 22 -25.52 -18.81 -4.42
N ASP A 23 -26.47 -19.65 -4.05
CA ASP A 23 -27.90 -19.35 -4.27
C ASP A 23 -28.51 -18.39 -3.23
N GLU A 24 -27.75 -17.98 -2.18
CA GLU A 24 -28.26 -17.08 -1.12
C GLU A 24 -27.45 -15.78 -0.92
N MET A 25 -26.38 -15.53 -1.67
CA MET A 25 -25.55 -14.34 -1.52
C MET A 25 -25.95 -13.26 -2.53
N ASP A 26 -26.12 -12.03 -2.06
CA ASP A 26 -26.30 -10.84 -2.88
C ASP A 26 -25.11 -10.62 -3.84
N GLU A 27 -25.36 -10.08 -5.04
CA GLU A 27 -24.31 -9.85 -6.06
C GLU A 27 -23.14 -8.99 -5.53
N GLY A 28 -23.41 -8.03 -4.63
CA GLY A 28 -22.39 -7.23 -3.95
C GLY A 28 -21.44 -8.08 -3.11
N MET A 29 -21.98 -8.94 -2.27
CA MET A 29 -21.20 -9.83 -1.40
C MET A 29 -20.37 -10.85 -2.20
N GLN A 30 -20.85 -11.27 -3.38
CA GLN A 30 -20.09 -12.15 -4.27
C GLN A 30 -18.88 -11.43 -4.86
N ARG A 31 -18.99 -10.16 -5.25
CA ARG A 31 -17.90 -9.34 -5.77
C ARG A 31 -16.84 -9.08 -4.70
N GLU A 32 -17.24 -8.71 -3.48
CA GLU A 32 -16.30 -8.52 -2.36
C GLU A 32 -15.54 -9.80 -2.03
N ALA A 33 -16.24 -10.94 -1.94
CA ALA A 33 -15.61 -12.23 -1.70
C ALA A 33 -14.61 -12.61 -2.81
N ALA A 34 -14.95 -12.34 -4.07
CA ALA A 34 -14.04 -12.58 -5.20
C ALA A 34 -12.81 -11.66 -5.13
N GLY A 35 -12.97 -10.39 -4.73
CA GLY A 35 -11.89 -9.45 -4.48
C GLY A 35 -10.93 -9.94 -3.40
N LEU A 36 -11.46 -10.32 -2.23
CA LEU A 36 -10.66 -10.87 -1.13
C LEU A 36 -9.88 -12.12 -1.56
N ILE A 37 -10.48 -13.00 -2.35
CA ILE A 37 -9.81 -14.21 -2.83
C ILE A 37 -8.67 -13.84 -3.78
N ARG A 38 -8.86 -12.90 -4.69
CA ARG A 38 -7.82 -12.39 -5.59
C ARG A 38 -6.67 -11.80 -4.78
N ASN A 39 -6.97 -10.98 -3.78
CA ASN A 39 -5.97 -10.40 -2.88
C ASN A 39 -5.17 -11.47 -2.13
N ILE A 40 -5.82 -12.53 -1.62
CA ILE A 40 -5.12 -13.64 -0.96
C ILE A 40 -4.12 -14.32 -1.90
N PHE A 41 -4.45 -14.50 -3.18
CA PHE A 41 -3.51 -15.07 -4.14
C PHE A 41 -2.32 -14.13 -4.39
N ARG A 42 -2.56 -12.83 -4.58
CA ARG A 42 -1.49 -11.83 -4.74
C ARG A 42 -0.59 -11.77 -3.51
N TYR A 43 -1.19 -11.76 -2.32
CA TYR A 43 -0.48 -11.77 -1.04
C TYR A 43 0.50 -12.95 -0.91
N MET A 44 0.15 -14.14 -1.41
CA MET A 44 1.01 -15.33 -1.30
C MET A 44 2.30 -15.25 -2.11
N ASP A 45 2.36 -14.40 -3.11
CA ASP A 45 3.49 -14.26 -4.03
C ASP A 45 4.35 -13.01 -3.72
N LYS A 46 3.97 -12.20 -2.71
CA LYS A 46 4.69 -10.96 -2.33
C LYS A 46 5.77 -11.19 -1.29
N ASP A 47 6.85 -10.42 -1.41
CA ASP A 47 7.93 -10.29 -0.44
C ASP A 47 7.84 -8.96 0.32
N ALA A 48 8.62 -8.80 1.39
CA ALA A 48 8.62 -7.58 2.21
C ALA A 48 8.92 -6.30 1.41
N LYS A 49 9.78 -6.38 0.40
CA LYS A 49 10.10 -5.25 -0.49
C LYS A 49 8.90 -4.73 -1.29
N ASP A 50 7.90 -5.59 -1.57
CA ASP A 50 6.75 -5.26 -2.41
C ASP A 50 5.70 -4.44 -1.65
N ILE A 51 5.76 -4.43 -0.31
CA ILE A 51 4.78 -3.76 0.56
C ILE A 51 5.40 -2.78 1.55
N MET A 52 6.74 -2.68 1.62
CA MET A 52 7.41 -1.84 2.60
C MET A 52 7.23 -0.35 2.33
N THR A 53 7.09 0.43 3.38
CA THR A 53 7.38 1.86 3.32
C THR A 53 8.86 2.04 3.02
N HIS A 54 9.18 2.61 1.88
CA HIS A 54 10.58 2.80 1.45
C HIS A 54 11.35 3.72 2.39
N ARG A 55 12.68 3.48 2.51
CA ARG A 55 13.62 4.23 3.33
C ARG A 55 13.39 5.74 3.36
N LYS A 56 13.12 6.35 2.20
CA LYS A 56 12.92 7.81 2.05
C LYS A 56 11.69 8.34 2.80
N ASN A 57 10.71 7.47 3.02
CA ASN A 57 9.42 7.80 3.61
C ASN A 57 9.31 7.32 5.07
N ILE A 58 10.37 6.73 5.62
CA ILE A 58 10.38 6.31 7.03
C ILE A 58 10.42 7.56 7.92
N VAL A 59 9.39 7.73 8.73
CA VAL A 59 9.35 8.73 9.78
C VAL A 59 10.00 8.14 11.04
N ALA A 60 11.17 8.64 11.41
CA ALA A 60 11.98 8.14 12.52
C ALA A 60 12.47 9.30 13.40
N ILE A 61 12.89 8.99 14.61
CA ILE A 61 13.34 9.96 15.61
C ILE A 61 14.85 9.82 15.80
N ASP A 62 15.56 10.96 15.82
CA ASP A 62 16.94 11.00 16.23
C ASP A 62 17.06 10.69 17.73
N GLY A 63 17.84 9.68 18.06
CA GLY A 63 18.04 9.25 19.44
C GLY A 63 18.70 10.31 20.32
N ASP A 64 19.40 11.30 19.75
CA ASP A 64 20.01 12.43 20.45
C ASP A 64 19.01 13.56 20.74
N GLU A 65 17.85 13.57 20.10
CA GLU A 65 16.80 14.53 20.35
C GLU A 65 16.19 14.36 21.75
N CYS A 66 15.88 15.49 22.41
CA CYS A 66 15.26 15.43 23.75
C CYS A 66 13.78 14.98 23.66
N LEU A 67 13.29 14.33 24.72
CA LEU A 67 11.93 13.81 24.79
C LEU A 67 10.85 14.85 24.46
N GLU A 68 11.04 16.11 24.88
CA GLU A 68 10.05 17.16 24.65
C GLU A 68 9.91 17.53 23.17
N GLU A 69 11.01 17.60 22.44
CA GLU A 69 11.04 17.90 20.99
C GLU A 69 10.54 16.72 20.19
N ALA A 70 11.05 15.52 20.50
CA ALA A 70 10.62 14.28 19.87
C ALA A 70 9.11 14.04 20.06
N LEU A 71 8.55 14.30 21.24
CA LEU A 71 7.10 14.14 21.48
C LEU A 71 6.27 15.11 20.64
N LYS A 72 6.71 16.37 20.45
CA LYS A 72 6.01 17.32 19.56
C LYS A 72 5.98 16.76 18.13
N PHE A 73 7.14 16.35 17.62
CA PHE A 73 7.25 15.73 16.31
C PHE A 73 6.33 14.50 16.18
N MET A 74 6.35 13.58 17.14
CA MET A 74 5.48 12.39 17.14
C MET A 74 3.98 12.73 17.09
N LEU A 75 3.57 13.83 17.73
CA LEU A 75 2.17 14.26 17.75
C LEU A 75 1.76 14.92 16.42
N ASP A 76 2.68 15.59 15.75
CA ASP A 76 2.42 16.22 14.45
C ASP A 76 2.31 15.16 13.33
N GLU A 77 3.12 14.09 13.40
CA GLU A 77 3.15 13.03 12.41
C GLU A 77 2.01 11.99 12.53
N ASN A 78 1.28 11.98 13.65
CA ASN A 78 0.12 11.11 13.92
C ASN A 78 0.37 9.59 13.85
N TYR A 79 1.62 9.12 13.90
CA TYR A 79 1.92 7.69 13.99
C TYR A 79 1.93 7.20 15.44
N SER A 80 1.66 5.90 15.62
CA SER A 80 1.69 5.28 16.95
C SER A 80 3.08 4.80 17.37
N ARG A 81 3.94 4.45 16.43
CA ARG A 81 5.26 3.83 16.67
C ARG A 81 6.30 4.46 15.77
N PHE A 82 7.45 4.78 16.34
CA PHE A 82 8.53 5.47 15.66
C PHE A 82 9.84 4.71 15.86
N PRO A 83 10.53 4.36 14.76
CA PRO A 83 11.91 3.91 14.84
C PRO A 83 12.79 5.01 15.43
N ILE A 84 13.78 4.61 16.21
CA ILE A 84 14.80 5.51 16.77
C ILE A 84 16.12 5.13 16.12
N PHE A 85 16.81 6.11 15.54
CA PHE A 85 18.13 5.92 14.97
C PHE A 85 19.21 6.65 15.78
N ARG A 86 20.48 6.29 15.60
CA ARG A 86 21.60 6.93 16.30
C ARG A 86 22.31 7.96 15.42
N GLU A 87 23.01 7.56 14.39
CA GLU A 87 23.74 8.46 13.49
C GLU A 87 22.97 8.72 12.21
N ASP A 88 22.41 7.65 11.66
CA ASP A 88 21.56 7.70 10.48
C ASP A 88 20.52 6.58 10.53
N ILE A 89 19.65 6.53 9.51
CA ILE A 89 18.55 5.56 9.42
C ILE A 89 19.04 4.10 9.28
N ASP A 90 20.32 3.86 8.99
CA ASP A 90 20.89 2.51 8.95
C ASP A 90 21.23 1.99 10.35
N GLU A 91 21.31 2.88 11.35
CA GLU A 91 21.54 2.49 12.74
C GLU A 91 20.29 2.65 13.61
N ILE A 92 19.24 1.88 13.30
CA ILE A 92 18.02 1.86 14.12
C ILE A 92 18.29 1.07 15.41
N ILE A 93 18.11 1.73 16.55
CA ILE A 93 18.40 1.18 17.90
C ILE A 93 17.15 0.61 18.59
N GLY A 94 15.96 0.87 18.07
CA GLY A 94 14.72 0.36 18.62
C GLY A 94 13.51 1.15 18.15
N ILE A 95 12.37 0.87 18.79
CA ILE A 95 11.07 1.51 18.50
C ILE A 95 10.51 2.11 19.79
N ILE A 96 10.05 3.35 19.74
CA ILE A 96 9.27 3.97 20.81
C ILE A 96 7.80 4.08 20.40
N HIS A 97 6.89 3.81 21.33
CA HIS A 97 5.46 4.02 21.14
C HIS A 97 5.08 5.41 21.64
N LEU A 98 4.26 6.17 20.90
CA LEU A 98 3.78 7.50 21.27
C LEU A 98 3.23 7.54 22.70
N ARG A 99 2.43 6.52 23.11
CA ARG A 99 1.90 6.41 24.47
C ARG A 99 3.00 6.30 25.55
N GLU A 100 4.11 5.63 25.23
CA GLU A 100 5.24 5.50 26.16
C GLU A 100 5.98 6.84 26.26
N ALA A 101 6.21 7.54 25.15
CA ALA A 101 6.77 8.88 25.13
C ALA A 101 5.90 9.88 25.95
N MET A 102 4.58 9.85 25.76
CA MET A 102 3.65 10.66 26.55
C MET A 102 3.73 10.31 28.06
N THR A 103 3.84 9.04 28.42
CA THR A 103 3.99 8.60 29.80
C THR A 103 5.28 9.10 30.42
N CYS A 104 6.40 9.08 29.67
CA CYS A 104 7.67 9.64 30.10
C CYS A 104 7.58 11.14 30.30
N TYR A 105 6.92 11.85 29.39
CA TYR A 105 6.77 13.31 29.44
C TYR A 105 6.02 13.82 30.68
N LEU A 106 5.13 13.02 31.28
CA LEU A 106 4.49 13.35 32.54
C LEU A 106 5.50 13.45 33.70
N ARG A 107 6.66 12.81 33.59
CA ARG A 107 7.79 12.91 34.52
C ARG A 107 8.66 14.09 34.12
N LYS A 108 8.54 15.18 34.83
CA LYS A 108 9.20 16.46 34.48
C LYS A 108 10.72 16.34 34.33
N GLU A 109 11.34 15.46 35.12
CA GLU A 109 12.78 15.19 35.12
C GLU A 109 13.28 14.51 33.81
N LEU A 110 12.39 13.87 33.05
CA LEU A 110 12.75 13.16 31.80
C LEU A 110 12.60 14.01 30.54
N ARG A 111 11.97 15.18 30.61
CA ARG A 111 11.63 15.98 29.43
C ARG A 111 12.84 16.42 28.59
N GLY A 112 13.93 16.77 29.25
CA GLY A 112 15.20 17.14 28.61
C GLY A 112 16.13 15.97 28.33
N THR A 113 15.72 14.71 28.61
CA THR A 113 16.54 13.53 28.42
C THR A 113 16.52 13.11 26.94
N PRO A 114 17.68 12.82 26.32
CA PRO A 114 17.73 12.26 24.98
C PRO A 114 16.94 10.93 24.89
N ILE A 115 16.23 10.74 23.78
CA ILE A 115 15.37 9.55 23.58
C ILE A 115 16.18 8.26 23.76
N LYS A 116 17.41 8.17 23.21
CA LYS A 116 18.28 6.97 23.33
C LYS A 116 18.63 6.57 24.76
N GLU A 117 18.50 7.48 25.72
CA GLU A 117 18.75 7.21 27.14
C GLU A 117 17.54 6.61 27.85
N LEU A 118 16.35 6.71 27.26
CA LEU A 118 15.08 6.19 27.79
C LEU A 118 14.93 4.67 27.54
N LYS A 119 15.96 3.88 27.79
CA LYS A 119 16.07 2.46 27.42
C LYS A 119 14.91 1.58 27.91
N GLU A 120 14.30 1.91 29.02
CA GLU A 120 13.16 1.17 29.59
C GLU A 120 11.88 1.29 28.73
N TYR A 121 11.81 2.31 27.87
CA TYR A 121 10.67 2.66 27.03
C TYR A 121 10.92 2.37 25.54
N ILE A 122 12.17 2.06 25.17
CA ILE A 122 12.55 1.66 23.82
C ILE A 122 12.45 0.14 23.73
N ARG A 123 11.63 -0.32 22.78
CA ARG A 123 11.50 -1.75 22.49
C ARG A 123 12.52 -2.18 21.45
N PRO A 124 13.05 -3.39 21.55
CA PRO A 124 13.90 -3.93 20.50
C PRO A 124 13.12 -4.01 19.19
N VAL A 125 13.82 -3.81 18.09
CA VAL A 125 13.27 -3.94 16.73
C VAL A 125 13.76 -5.23 16.10
N THR A 126 12.92 -5.84 15.28
CA THR A 126 13.25 -7.01 14.44
C THR A 126 13.66 -6.53 13.06
N PHE A 127 14.80 -7.06 12.57
CA PHE A 127 15.30 -6.81 11.22
C PHE A 127 15.04 -8.03 10.34
N ILE A 128 14.61 -7.79 9.10
CA ILE A 128 14.31 -8.83 8.12
C ILE A 128 14.93 -8.48 6.75
N PRO A 129 15.25 -9.46 5.90
CA PRO A 129 15.67 -9.19 4.53
C PRO A 129 14.49 -8.79 3.64
N GLU A 130 14.75 -8.04 2.57
CA GLU A 130 13.77 -7.65 1.55
C GLU A 130 13.01 -8.84 0.93
N THR A 131 13.68 -9.97 0.78
CA THR A 131 13.15 -11.21 0.18
C THR A 131 12.33 -12.07 1.15
N LYS A 132 12.01 -11.54 2.32
CA LYS A 132 11.16 -12.25 3.28
C LYS A 132 9.73 -12.30 2.76
N SER A 133 9.20 -13.52 2.53
CA SER A 133 7.78 -13.69 2.17
C SER A 133 6.86 -13.11 3.24
N ILE A 134 5.89 -12.31 2.82
CA ILE A 134 4.97 -11.63 3.74
C ILE A 134 4.05 -12.59 4.49
N ASP A 135 3.72 -13.76 3.94
CA ASP A 135 2.97 -14.82 4.65
C ASP A 135 3.76 -15.35 5.86
N THR A 136 5.06 -15.58 5.70
CA THR A 136 5.93 -15.99 6.80
C THR A 136 6.12 -14.86 7.81
N LEU A 137 6.34 -13.64 7.31
CA LEU A 137 6.49 -12.44 8.13
C LEU A 137 5.27 -12.19 9.01
N PHE A 138 4.07 -12.27 8.44
CA PHE A 138 2.81 -12.10 9.18
C PHE A 138 2.70 -13.05 10.36
N LYS A 139 3.00 -14.34 10.15
CA LYS A 139 2.94 -15.36 11.20
C LYS A 139 3.95 -15.09 12.32
N GLU A 140 5.16 -14.66 11.96
CA GLU A 140 6.21 -14.31 12.94
C GLU A 140 5.82 -13.07 13.73
N MET A 141 5.38 -11.99 13.07
CA MET A 141 4.94 -10.76 13.71
C MET A 141 3.77 -11.01 14.66
N GLN A 142 2.82 -11.84 14.27
CA GLN A 142 1.68 -12.22 15.10
C GLN A 142 2.13 -13.02 16.34
N ALA A 143 3.01 -14.00 16.17
CA ALA A 143 3.51 -14.84 17.26
C ALA A 143 4.32 -14.05 18.28
N GLU A 144 5.14 -13.10 17.81
CA GLU A 144 5.99 -12.25 18.65
C GLU A 144 5.29 -10.99 19.16
N LYS A 145 4.06 -10.71 18.66
CA LYS A 145 3.30 -9.48 18.92
C LYS A 145 4.06 -8.22 18.49
N ASN A 146 4.83 -8.36 17.43
CA ASN A 146 5.49 -7.25 16.76
C ASN A 146 4.53 -6.60 15.77
N HIS A 147 4.50 -5.28 15.75
CA HIS A 147 3.69 -4.50 14.81
C HIS A 147 4.50 -3.78 13.75
N VAL A 148 5.82 -3.73 13.93
CA VAL A 148 6.75 -3.02 13.04
C VAL A 148 8.03 -3.80 12.93
N VAL A 149 8.54 -3.97 11.73
CA VAL A 149 9.85 -4.56 11.44
C VAL A 149 10.62 -3.65 10.48
N ILE A 150 11.95 -3.70 10.57
CA ILE A 150 12.83 -2.97 9.65
C ILE A 150 13.32 -3.94 8.58
N VAL A 151 13.25 -3.50 7.34
CA VAL A 151 13.70 -4.26 6.18
C VAL A 151 15.12 -3.84 5.82
N LEU A 152 16.00 -4.81 5.62
CA LEU A 152 17.39 -4.60 5.24
C LEU A 152 17.65 -5.12 3.82
N ASP A 153 18.46 -4.39 3.08
CA ASP A 153 19.01 -4.82 1.79
C ASP A 153 20.13 -5.87 1.96
N GLU A 154 20.73 -6.30 0.84
CA GLU A 154 21.81 -7.26 0.81
C GLU A 154 23.13 -6.75 1.43
N TYR A 155 23.26 -5.45 1.65
CA TYR A 155 24.41 -4.81 2.29
C TYR A 155 24.21 -4.55 3.77
N GLY A 156 23.02 -4.86 4.31
CA GLY A 156 22.64 -4.63 5.70
C GLY A 156 22.21 -3.18 5.98
N GLN A 157 21.90 -2.39 4.95
CA GLN A 157 21.36 -1.04 5.09
C GLN A 157 19.84 -1.10 5.21
N THR A 158 19.25 -0.13 5.88
CA THR A 158 17.79 -0.01 5.97
C THR A 158 17.20 0.33 4.61
N SER A 159 16.42 -0.56 4.06
CA SER A 159 15.69 -0.43 2.80
C SER A 159 14.28 0.10 2.99
N GLY A 160 13.65 -0.30 4.08
CA GLY A 160 12.30 0.07 4.38
C GLY A 160 11.82 -0.35 5.76
N LEU A 161 10.52 -0.21 5.97
CA LEU A 161 9.79 -0.59 7.18
C LEU A 161 8.50 -1.28 6.75
N VAL A 162 8.12 -2.36 7.43
CA VAL A 162 6.82 -3.03 7.23
C VAL A 162 6.07 -3.04 8.56
N THR A 163 4.79 -2.69 8.49
CA THR A 163 3.86 -2.78 9.62
C THR A 163 2.93 -3.99 9.47
N MET A 164 2.28 -4.38 10.55
CA MET A 164 1.22 -5.40 10.53
C MET A 164 0.03 -4.93 9.68
N GLU A 165 -0.23 -3.63 9.72
CA GLU A 165 -1.27 -2.95 8.99
C GLU A 165 -1.05 -3.06 7.47
N ASP A 166 0.18 -2.85 6.97
CA ASP A 166 0.53 -3.00 5.54
C ASP A 166 0.25 -4.43 5.03
N ILE A 167 0.60 -5.44 5.86
CA ILE A 167 0.33 -6.84 5.50
C ILE A 167 -1.17 -7.14 5.46
N LEU A 168 -1.95 -6.57 6.39
CA LEU A 168 -3.40 -6.76 6.42
C LEU A 168 -4.08 -6.06 5.25
N GLU A 169 -3.59 -4.91 4.83
CA GLU A 169 -4.09 -4.17 3.67
C GLU A 169 -3.96 -5.00 2.38
N GLU A 170 -2.89 -5.76 2.22
CA GLU A 170 -2.72 -6.67 1.08
C GLU A 170 -3.77 -7.78 1.01
N ILE A 171 -4.31 -8.21 2.15
CA ILE A 171 -5.34 -9.26 2.22
C ILE A 171 -6.74 -8.67 2.08
N VAL A 172 -7.01 -7.59 2.84
CA VAL A 172 -8.36 -7.00 2.94
C VAL A 172 -8.60 -6.02 1.79
N GLY A 173 -7.53 -5.44 1.22
CA GLY A 173 -7.61 -4.24 0.37
C GLY A 173 -7.83 -3.00 1.24
N ASN A 174 -7.89 -1.84 0.62
CA ASN A 174 -8.29 -0.63 1.33
C ASN A 174 -9.65 -0.89 1.97
N ILE A 175 -9.71 -0.83 3.31
CA ILE A 175 -10.97 -0.85 4.03
C ILE A 175 -11.62 0.48 3.68
N LEU A 176 -12.49 0.46 2.66
CA LEU A 176 -13.32 1.61 2.34
C LEU A 176 -14.11 1.95 3.61
N ASP A 177 -13.93 3.15 4.13
CA ASP A 177 -14.78 3.69 5.19
C ASP A 177 -16.21 3.72 4.64
N GLU A 178 -17.24 3.47 5.46
CA GLU A 178 -18.66 3.50 5.06
C GLU A 178 -19.06 4.86 4.43
N HIS A 179 -18.17 5.84 4.45
CA HIS A 179 -18.29 7.17 3.84
C HIS A 179 -17.34 7.43 2.65
N ASP A 180 -16.42 6.51 2.36
CA ASP A 180 -15.72 6.55 1.10
C ASP A 180 -16.74 6.11 0.04
N GLU A 181 -17.25 7.07 -0.72
CA GLU A 181 -17.92 6.78 -1.98
C GLU A 181 -16.99 5.80 -2.70
N GLU A 182 -17.48 4.58 -3.02
CA GLU A 182 -16.76 3.65 -3.89
C GLU A 182 -16.17 4.50 -5.02
N GLU A 183 -14.86 4.71 -5.03
CA GLU A 183 -14.24 5.26 -6.23
C GLU A 183 -14.44 4.18 -7.29
N GLU A 184 -15.63 4.19 -7.89
CA GLU A 184 -15.91 3.37 -9.06
C GLU A 184 -14.72 3.57 -9.99
N MET A 185 -13.98 2.50 -10.28
CA MET A 185 -12.81 2.55 -11.17
C MET A 185 -13.14 3.32 -12.45
N ILE A 186 -14.42 3.29 -12.85
CA ILE A 186 -14.98 4.09 -13.95
C ILE A 186 -16.37 4.60 -13.54
N THR A 187 -16.52 5.91 -13.40
CA THR A 187 -17.81 6.56 -13.12
C THR A 187 -18.30 7.32 -14.35
N LYS A 188 -19.51 7.05 -14.82
CA LYS A 188 -20.14 7.86 -15.89
C LYS A 188 -20.79 9.11 -15.30
N LYS A 189 -20.42 10.28 -15.79
CA LYS A 189 -20.97 11.57 -15.36
C LYS A 189 -22.24 11.95 -16.14
N PRO A 190 -23.09 12.84 -15.57
CA PRO A 190 -24.36 13.26 -16.23
C PRO A 190 -24.15 13.98 -17.58
N ASP A 191 -22.98 14.56 -17.81
CA ASP A 191 -22.60 15.23 -19.07
C ASP A 191 -22.14 14.24 -20.15
N GLY A 192 -22.15 12.94 -19.87
CA GLY A 192 -21.74 11.88 -20.78
C GLY A 192 -20.23 11.59 -20.77
N SER A 193 -19.44 12.32 -19.99
CA SER A 193 -18.04 12.02 -19.76
C SER A 193 -17.88 10.85 -18.78
N TYR A 194 -16.69 10.28 -18.71
CA TYR A 194 -16.32 9.27 -17.74
C TYR A 194 -15.16 9.78 -16.87
N MET A 195 -15.19 9.44 -15.61
CA MET A 195 -14.05 9.57 -14.69
C MET A 195 -13.51 8.19 -14.44
N ALA A 196 -12.22 7.99 -14.69
CA ALA A 196 -11.55 6.70 -14.47
C ALA A 196 -10.35 6.87 -13.54
N ASN A 197 -10.09 5.85 -12.72
CA ASN A 197 -8.84 5.72 -11.99
C ASN A 197 -7.75 5.26 -12.97
N GLY A 198 -6.51 5.73 -12.80
CA GLY A 198 -5.40 5.30 -13.65
C GLY A 198 -5.08 3.81 -13.54
N LEU A 199 -5.43 3.16 -12.43
CA LEU A 199 -5.24 1.72 -12.23
C LEU A 199 -6.36 0.87 -12.86
N THR A 200 -7.35 1.49 -13.52
CA THR A 200 -8.40 0.79 -14.26
C THR A 200 -7.77 -0.11 -15.32
N GLU A 201 -8.19 -1.37 -15.37
CA GLU A 201 -7.78 -2.30 -16.44
C GLU A 201 -8.35 -1.83 -17.78
N LEU A 202 -7.56 -1.92 -18.85
CA LEU A 202 -8.00 -1.49 -20.19
C LEU A 202 -9.19 -2.31 -20.69
N GLU A 203 -9.30 -3.56 -20.27
CA GLU A 203 -10.44 -4.44 -20.60
C GLU A 203 -11.75 -3.89 -20.04
N ASP A 204 -11.76 -3.35 -18.83
CA ASP A 204 -12.94 -2.72 -18.23
C ASP A 204 -13.37 -1.46 -19.00
N LEU A 205 -12.39 -0.71 -19.54
CA LEU A 205 -12.67 0.45 -20.40
C LEU A 205 -13.21 0.03 -21.77
N GLU A 206 -12.68 -1.04 -22.37
CA GLU A 206 -13.15 -1.61 -23.64
C GLU A 206 -14.60 -2.11 -23.53
N ASP A 207 -15.00 -2.64 -22.38
CA ASP A 207 -16.37 -3.07 -22.12
C ASP A 207 -17.37 -1.89 -22.03
N MET A 208 -16.91 -0.72 -21.58
CA MET A 208 -17.75 0.46 -21.41
C MET A 208 -17.70 1.44 -22.57
N LEU A 209 -16.60 1.48 -23.31
CA LEU A 209 -16.35 2.42 -24.40
C LEU A 209 -16.06 1.63 -25.69
N PRO A 210 -16.55 2.08 -26.84
CA PRO A 210 -16.25 1.45 -28.13
C PRO A 210 -14.83 1.85 -28.60
N ILE A 211 -13.83 1.53 -27.81
CA ILE A 211 -12.40 1.75 -28.03
C ILE A 211 -11.73 0.40 -27.98
N VAL A 212 -10.69 0.22 -28.77
CA VAL A 212 -9.78 -0.93 -28.68
C VAL A 212 -8.39 -0.40 -28.41
N PHE A 213 -7.82 -0.79 -27.28
CA PHE A 213 -6.43 -0.41 -26.97
C PHE A 213 -5.46 -1.38 -27.64
N GLU A 214 -4.45 -0.84 -28.30
CA GLU A 214 -3.33 -1.65 -28.78
C GLU A 214 -2.50 -2.07 -27.55
N LYS A 215 -2.70 -3.31 -27.11
CA LYS A 215 -2.04 -3.87 -25.91
C LYS A 215 -0.66 -4.37 -26.29
N GLU A 216 0.38 -3.56 -26.06
CA GLU A 216 1.76 -4.01 -26.27
C GLU A 216 2.38 -4.52 -24.95
N ASP A 217 2.60 -3.63 -23.95
CA ASP A 217 3.29 -3.99 -22.70
C ASP A 217 2.58 -3.44 -21.45
N TYR A 218 1.31 -3.06 -21.53
CA TYR A 218 0.56 -2.46 -20.41
C TYR A 218 -0.87 -3.01 -20.32
N GLU A 219 -1.36 -3.15 -19.08
CA GLU A 219 -2.71 -3.68 -18.79
C GLU A 219 -3.64 -2.61 -18.22
N THR A 220 -3.09 -1.47 -17.72
CA THR A 220 -3.85 -0.41 -17.04
C THR A 220 -3.87 0.89 -17.85
N LEU A 221 -4.88 1.74 -17.56
CA LEU A 221 -4.99 3.08 -18.14
C LEU A 221 -3.75 3.94 -17.85
N ASN A 222 -3.18 3.83 -16.63
CA ASN A 222 -1.93 4.52 -16.28
C ASN A 222 -0.77 4.11 -17.20
N GLY A 223 -0.59 2.80 -17.41
CA GLY A 223 0.45 2.28 -18.30
C GLY A 223 0.28 2.79 -19.73
N PHE A 224 -0.94 2.71 -20.27
CA PHE A 224 -1.29 3.23 -21.59
C PHE A 224 -0.97 4.73 -21.74
N LEU A 225 -1.41 5.56 -20.78
CA LEU A 225 -1.24 7.02 -20.88
C LEU A 225 0.23 7.44 -20.75
N ILE A 226 1.02 6.75 -19.91
CA ILE A 226 2.47 6.98 -19.77
C ILE A 226 3.18 6.63 -21.08
N ASP A 227 2.81 5.52 -21.71
CA ASP A 227 3.35 5.11 -23.02
C ASP A 227 3.05 6.16 -24.10
N GLN A 228 1.79 6.59 -24.20
CA GLN A 228 1.38 7.63 -25.15
C GLN A 228 2.09 8.99 -24.93
N LEU A 229 2.46 9.31 -23.69
CA LEU A 229 3.20 10.52 -23.35
C LEU A 229 4.72 10.37 -23.49
N GLU A 230 5.22 9.14 -23.60
CA GLU A 230 6.65 8.79 -23.56
C GLU A 230 7.36 9.32 -22.27
N ARG A 231 6.60 9.63 -21.22
CA ARG A 231 7.09 10.15 -19.95
C ARG A 231 6.02 10.08 -18.86
N ILE A 232 6.46 10.14 -17.61
CA ILE A 232 5.56 10.32 -16.46
C ILE A 232 5.25 11.82 -16.30
N PRO A 233 3.97 12.24 -16.26
CA PRO A 233 3.61 13.64 -16.04
C PRO A 233 3.91 14.06 -14.60
N ALA A 234 4.20 15.35 -14.38
CA ALA A 234 4.39 15.91 -13.05
C ALA A 234 3.04 16.03 -12.30
N GLU A 235 3.09 16.07 -10.94
CA GLU A 235 1.90 16.11 -10.09
C GLU A 235 0.93 17.27 -10.41
N ASP A 236 1.45 18.44 -10.78
CA ASP A 236 0.66 19.64 -11.14
C ASP A 236 0.40 19.78 -12.64
N GLU A 237 0.76 18.78 -13.45
CA GLU A 237 0.69 18.88 -14.90
C GLU A 237 -0.62 18.29 -15.45
N GLN A 238 -1.40 19.12 -16.17
CA GLN A 238 -2.55 18.63 -16.92
C GLN A 238 -2.13 18.23 -18.32
N CYS A 239 -2.12 16.92 -18.59
CA CYS A 239 -1.86 16.37 -19.91
C CYS A 239 -3.16 15.92 -20.58
N VAL A 240 -3.23 16.04 -21.89
CA VAL A 240 -4.36 15.65 -22.71
C VAL A 240 -3.88 14.74 -23.84
N ILE A 241 -4.56 13.62 -24.03
CA ILE A 241 -4.30 12.64 -25.08
C ILE A 241 -5.59 12.37 -25.85
N ASP A 242 -5.55 12.46 -27.16
CA ASP A 242 -6.68 12.10 -28.02
C ASP A 242 -6.39 10.72 -28.66
N TYR A 243 -7.27 9.73 -28.39
CA TYR A 243 -7.12 8.36 -28.88
C TYR A 243 -8.49 7.77 -29.27
N GLU A 244 -8.60 7.15 -30.44
CA GLU A 244 -9.77 6.44 -30.96
C GLU A 244 -11.09 7.25 -30.81
N GLY A 245 -11.04 8.58 -31.03
CA GLY A 245 -12.22 9.47 -30.96
C GLY A 245 -12.61 9.87 -29.54
N TYR A 246 -11.76 9.61 -28.56
CA TYR A 246 -11.91 10.05 -27.18
C TYR A 246 -10.73 10.90 -26.72
N ARG A 247 -11.03 11.81 -25.81
CA ARG A 247 -10.06 12.67 -25.14
C ARG A 247 -9.86 12.22 -23.72
N PHE A 248 -8.62 11.89 -23.37
CA PHE A 248 -8.18 11.54 -22.03
C PHE A 248 -7.48 12.75 -21.41
N THR A 249 -8.06 13.32 -20.36
CA THR A 249 -7.48 14.45 -19.63
C THR A 249 -7.01 13.96 -18.26
N ILE A 250 -5.71 13.99 -18.01
CA ILE A 250 -5.11 13.63 -16.73
C ILE A 250 -5.41 14.76 -15.74
N LEU A 251 -6.09 14.45 -14.64
CA LEU A 251 -6.52 15.41 -13.63
C LEU A 251 -5.71 15.35 -12.35
N LEU A 252 -5.15 14.18 -12.02
CA LEU A 252 -4.39 13.97 -10.79
C LEU A 252 -3.30 12.95 -11.05
N VAL A 253 -2.09 13.30 -10.63
CA VAL A 253 -0.92 12.42 -10.57
C VAL A 253 -0.40 12.45 -9.14
N ASP A 254 -0.14 11.29 -8.56
CA ASP A 254 0.44 11.14 -7.23
C ASP A 254 1.47 10.02 -7.24
N ASN A 255 2.60 10.23 -6.59
CA ASN A 255 3.70 9.25 -6.52
C ASN A 255 4.08 8.63 -7.87
N ASN A 256 4.22 9.45 -8.92
CA ASN A 256 4.52 9.03 -10.30
C ASN A 256 3.45 8.13 -10.94
N THR A 257 2.25 8.08 -10.38
CA THR A 257 1.12 7.30 -10.90
C THR A 257 -0.04 8.22 -11.21
N ILE A 258 -0.64 8.06 -12.39
CA ILE A 258 -1.86 8.78 -12.77
C ILE A 258 -2.99 8.19 -11.94
N GLN A 259 -3.62 9.02 -11.10
CA GLN A 259 -4.71 8.60 -10.21
C GLN A 259 -6.08 8.86 -10.81
N ARG A 260 -6.25 9.97 -11.54
CA ARG A 260 -7.57 10.37 -12.04
C ARG A 260 -7.52 10.90 -13.45
N VAL A 261 -8.39 10.36 -14.31
CA VAL A 261 -8.49 10.68 -15.73
C VAL A 261 -9.93 10.98 -16.09
N LYS A 262 -10.17 12.09 -16.80
CA LYS A 262 -11.44 12.38 -17.44
C LYS A 262 -11.42 11.90 -18.89
N ILE A 263 -12.44 11.16 -19.30
CA ILE A 263 -12.58 10.64 -20.67
C ILE A 263 -13.83 11.24 -21.30
N GLU A 264 -13.64 11.91 -22.44
CA GLU A 264 -14.72 12.58 -23.18
C GLU A 264 -14.71 12.14 -24.63
N LYS A 265 -15.89 11.93 -25.21
CA LYS A 265 -15.99 11.62 -26.64
C LYS A 265 -15.73 12.89 -27.45
N LEU A 266 -14.84 12.81 -28.41
CA LEU A 266 -14.62 13.89 -29.39
C LEU A 266 -15.80 13.97 -30.34
N SER A 267 -16.22 15.18 -30.63
CA SER A 267 -17.40 15.50 -31.49
C SER A 267 -17.13 15.19 -32.97
#